data_198ab3e0bfa757045f5381b4f4ec37c2
#
_entry.id   198ab3e0bfa757045f5381b4f4ec37c2
#
_cell.length_a   1.000
_cell.length_b   1.000
_cell.length_c   1.000
_cell.angle_alpha   90.00
_cell.angle_beta   90.00
_cell.angle_gamma   90.00
#
_symmetry.space_group_name_H-M   'P 1'
#
loop_
_entity.id
_entity.type
_entity.pdbx_description
1 polymer ?
#
loop_
_entity_poly.entity_id
_entity_poly.type
_entity_poly.pdbx_seq_one_letter_code
_entity_poly.pdbx_strand_id
1 'polypeptide(L)'
;MTVDEVVAASLESQLVMASSDSLGLCIFGRGVTDTNVEFVVNAINDAHGTELTEDFYTELGKETLALEYQFNRDAGFTDADDELPEFFYTEPLAPTGKVARFHAPEVNRSLGY
;
A
#
# COMPACT_ATOMS: atom_id res chain seq x y z
N MET A 1 13.81 -12.44 -6.10
CA MET A 1 12.37 -12.36 -5.80
C MET A 1 11.59 -12.84 -7.02
N THR A 2 10.61 -13.70 -6.80
CA THR A 2 9.61 -14.07 -7.81
C THR A 2 8.64 -12.91 -8.05
N VAL A 3 7.77 -13.01 -9.04
CA VAL A 3 6.72 -11.99 -9.28
C VAL A 3 5.79 -11.93 -8.06
N ASP A 4 5.35 -13.07 -7.56
CA ASP A 4 4.46 -13.13 -6.38
C ASP A 4 5.09 -12.50 -5.12
N GLU A 5 6.38 -12.69 -4.89
CA GLU A 5 7.09 -12.05 -3.78
C GLU A 5 7.16 -10.51 -3.95
N VAL A 6 7.32 -10.02 -5.18
CA VAL A 6 7.32 -8.57 -5.46
C VAL A 6 5.92 -7.99 -5.26
N VAL A 7 4.88 -8.68 -5.76
CA VAL A 7 3.49 -8.27 -5.58
C VAL A 7 3.10 -8.23 -4.09
N ALA A 8 3.46 -9.27 -3.33
CA ALA A 8 3.20 -9.31 -1.89
C ALA A 8 3.90 -8.18 -1.13
N ALA A 9 5.17 -7.91 -1.43
CA ALA A 9 5.92 -6.81 -0.82
C ALA A 9 5.34 -5.43 -1.20
N SER A 10 4.85 -5.28 -2.43
CA SER A 10 4.16 -4.08 -2.89
C SER A 10 2.87 -3.86 -2.11
N LEU A 11 2.05 -4.91 -1.94
CA LEU A 11 0.80 -4.85 -1.18
C LEU A 11 1.06 -4.45 0.28
N GLU A 12 2.02 -5.10 0.94
CA GLU A 12 2.39 -4.77 2.33
C GLU A 12 2.78 -3.30 2.46
N SER A 13 3.62 -2.80 1.55
CA SER A 13 4.03 -1.40 1.53
C SER A 13 2.86 -0.45 1.33
N GLN A 14 1.92 -0.76 0.42
CA GLN A 14 0.74 0.05 0.17
C GLN A 14 -0.17 0.12 1.40
N LEU A 15 -0.41 -1.01 2.08
CA LEU A 15 -1.22 -1.06 3.29
C LEU A 15 -0.66 -0.18 4.41
N VAL A 16 0.65 -0.30 4.67
CA VAL A 16 1.33 0.52 5.69
C VAL A 16 1.26 2.01 5.35
N MET A 17 1.51 2.35 4.09
CA MET A 17 1.44 3.76 3.64
C MET A 17 0.02 4.31 3.76
N ALA A 18 -0.99 3.58 3.30
CA ALA A 18 -2.38 4.01 3.38
C ALA A 18 -2.83 4.22 4.83
N SER A 19 -2.40 3.36 5.76
CA SER A 19 -2.67 3.53 7.19
C SER A 19 -2.00 4.78 7.76
N SER A 20 -0.71 4.95 7.48
CA SER A 20 0.06 6.10 7.96
C SER A 20 -0.51 7.42 7.44
N ASP A 21 -0.83 7.47 6.14
CA ASP A 21 -1.37 8.67 5.49
C ASP A 21 -2.77 9.00 6.01
N SER A 22 -3.62 7.99 6.22
CA SER A 22 -4.96 8.16 6.79
C SER A 22 -4.94 8.73 8.21
N LEU A 23 -3.91 8.39 8.99
CA LEU A 23 -3.70 8.90 10.34
C LEU A 23 -2.91 10.23 10.37
N GLY A 24 -2.46 10.73 9.22
CA GLY A 24 -1.67 11.95 9.14
C GLY A 24 -0.26 11.80 9.72
N LEU A 25 0.29 10.59 9.75
CA LEU A 25 1.61 10.32 10.28
C LEU A 25 2.70 10.76 9.29
N CYS A 26 3.78 11.33 9.82
CA CYS A 26 4.87 11.83 8.99
C CYS A 26 5.74 10.68 8.47
N ILE A 27 5.99 10.64 7.15
CA ILE A 27 6.85 9.64 6.51
C ILE A 27 8.27 9.60 7.11
N PHE A 28 8.81 10.74 7.57
CA PHE A 28 10.12 10.79 8.22
C PHE A 28 10.10 10.28 9.66
N GLY A 29 8.91 10.11 10.26
CA GLY A 29 8.70 9.49 11.57
C GLY A 29 8.51 7.97 11.54
N ARG A 30 8.53 7.34 10.37
CA ARG A 30 8.22 5.91 10.17
C ARG A 30 9.05 4.96 11.03
N GLY A 31 10.30 5.29 11.33
CA GLY A 31 11.13 4.50 12.22
C GLY A 31 10.55 4.34 13.63
N VAL A 32 9.60 5.19 14.03
CA VAL A 32 8.89 5.10 15.30
C VAL A 32 7.48 4.50 15.12
N THR A 33 6.74 4.93 14.11
CA THR A 33 5.33 4.58 13.94
C THR A 33 5.11 3.22 13.27
N ASP A 34 5.82 2.94 12.17
CA ASP A 34 5.63 1.70 11.40
C ASP A 34 6.16 0.45 12.13
N THR A 35 7.16 0.64 13.01
CA THR A 35 7.73 -0.46 13.81
C THR A 35 7.13 -0.56 15.20
N ASN A 36 6.21 0.34 15.56
CA ASN A 36 5.59 0.41 16.89
C ASN A 36 4.10 0.75 16.78
N VAL A 37 3.36 -0.11 16.08
CA VAL A 37 1.92 0.04 15.84
C VAL A 37 1.14 0.08 17.16
N GLU A 38 1.56 -0.69 18.18
CA GLU A 38 0.95 -0.67 19.51
C GLU A 38 0.98 0.75 20.11
N PHE A 39 2.09 1.47 19.98
CA PHE A 39 2.19 2.85 20.45
C PHE A 39 1.17 3.76 19.77
N VAL A 40 1.03 3.64 18.44
CA VAL A 40 0.07 4.45 17.68
C VAL A 40 -1.35 4.16 18.11
N VAL A 41 -1.72 2.87 18.21
CA VAL A 41 -3.06 2.45 18.59
C VAL A 41 -3.39 2.85 20.02
N ASN A 42 -2.45 2.71 20.96
CA ASN A 42 -2.64 3.14 22.34
C ASN A 42 -2.82 4.66 22.44
N ALA A 43 -2.09 5.44 21.66
CA ALA A 43 -2.28 6.89 21.63
C ALA A 43 -3.68 7.29 21.12
N ILE A 44 -4.23 6.56 20.13
CA ILE A 44 -5.61 6.77 19.66
C ILE A 44 -6.61 6.39 20.76
N ASN A 45 -6.42 5.24 21.39
CA ASN A 45 -7.28 4.77 22.47
C ASN A 45 -7.33 5.77 23.64
N ASP A 46 -6.18 6.27 24.05
CA ASP A 46 -6.08 7.25 25.15
C ASP A 46 -6.75 8.58 24.78
N ALA A 47 -6.60 9.03 23.54
CA ALA A 47 -7.16 10.30 23.08
C ALA A 47 -8.69 10.25 22.90
N HIS A 48 -9.24 9.11 22.50
CA HIS A 48 -10.65 8.97 22.10
C HIS A 48 -11.47 8.02 22.99
N GLY A 49 -10.87 7.38 23.97
CA GLY A 49 -11.55 6.43 24.86
C GLY A 49 -12.02 5.17 24.13
N THR A 50 -11.27 4.73 23.12
CA THR A 50 -11.55 3.52 22.33
C THR A 50 -10.76 2.32 22.89
N GLU A 51 -11.09 1.11 22.39
CA GLU A 51 -10.44 -0.14 22.76
C GLU A 51 -9.95 -0.87 21.48
N LEU A 52 -9.30 -0.12 20.58
CA LEU A 52 -8.74 -0.65 19.34
C LEU A 52 -7.53 -1.55 19.63
N THR A 53 -7.36 -2.57 18.80
CA THR A 53 -6.17 -3.45 18.77
C THR A 53 -5.24 -3.06 17.62
N GLU A 54 -4.05 -3.65 17.56
CA GLU A 54 -3.11 -3.42 16.46
C GLU A 54 -3.67 -3.76 15.07
N ASP A 55 -4.64 -4.69 15.00
CA ASP A 55 -5.33 -5.04 13.75
C ASP A 55 -6.00 -3.82 13.09
N PHE A 56 -6.42 -2.85 13.90
CA PHE A 56 -6.99 -1.59 13.41
C PHE A 56 -6.09 -0.91 12.38
N TYR A 57 -4.79 -0.92 12.61
CA TYR A 57 -3.84 -0.25 11.70
C TYR A 57 -3.85 -0.89 10.31
N THR A 58 -3.80 -2.20 10.24
CA THR A 58 -3.85 -2.93 8.95
C THR A 58 -5.22 -2.83 8.30
N GLU A 59 -6.30 -2.94 9.06
CA GLU A 59 -7.66 -2.84 8.52
C GLU A 59 -7.95 -1.43 7.98
N LEU A 60 -7.46 -0.37 8.62
CA LEU A 60 -7.55 1.00 8.11
C LEU A 60 -6.90 1.13 6.73
N GLY A 61 -5.71 0.57 6.55
CA GLY A 61 -5.03 0.56 5.25
C GLY A 61 -5.81 -0.18 4.17
N LYS A 62 -6.37 -1.35 4.50
CA LYS A 62 -7.22 -2.13 3.59
C LYS A 62 -8.46 -1.36 3.18
N GLU A 63 -9.18 -0.80 4.14
CA GLU A 63 -10.39 -0.02 3.86
C GLU A 63 -10.09 1.21 3.00
N THR A 64 -9.00 1.92 3.30
CA THR A 64 -8.58 3.09 2.53
C THR A 64 -8.29 2.72 1.09
N LEU A 65 -7.46 1.72 0.84
CA LEU A 65 -7.15 1.26 -0.52
C LEU A 65 -8.40 0.76 -1.26
N ALA A 66 -9.30 0.05 -0.57
CA ALA A 66 -10.55 -0.40 -1.16
C ALA A 66 -11.43 0.77 -1.62
N LEU A 67 -11.55 1.82 -0.81
CA LEU A 67 -12.32 3.01 -1.15
C LEU A 67 -11.68 3.81 -2.29
N GLU A 68 -10.36 3.96 -2.29
CA GLU A 68 -9.62 4.64 -3.36
C GLU A 68 -9.78 3.89 -4.68
N TYR A 69 -9.66 2.58 -4.65
CA TYR A 69 -9.84 1.75 -5.84
C TYR A 69 -11.27 1.82 -6.37
N GLN A 70 -12.27 1.73 -5.49
CA GLN A 70 -13.68 1.89 -5.87
C GLN A 70 -13.93 3.26 -6.50
N PHE A 71 -13.39 4.33 -5.91
CA PHE A 71 -13.48 5.67 -6.47
C PHE A 71 -12.90 5.75 -7.89
N ASN A 72 -11.72 5.16 -8.10
CA ASN A 72 -11.08 5.13 -9.42
C ASN A 72 -11.94 4.36 -10.44
N ARG A 73 -12.50 3.21 -10.07
CA ARG A 73 -13.41 2.43 -10.93
C ARG A 73 -14.67 3.21 -11.29
N ASP A 74 -15.28 3.87 -10.32
CA ASP A 74 -16.48 4.69 -10.54
C ASP A 74 -16.17 5.91 -11.43
N ALA A 75 -14.96 6.43 -11.37
CA ALA A 75 -14.47 7.49 -12.25
C ALA A 75 -14.10 7.00 -13.66
N GLY A 76 -14.12 5.69 -13.91
CA GLY A 76 -13.87 5.08 -15.22
C GLY A 76 -12.43 4.62 -15.47
N PHE A 77 -11.57 4.65 -14.45
CA PHE A 77 -10.21 4.08 -14.57
C PHE A 77 -10.26 2.55 -14.65
N THR A 78 -9.34 1.99 -15.39
CA THR A 78 -9.19 0.55 -15.64
C THR A 78 -7.78 0.08 -15.31
N ASP A 79 -7.53 -1.24 -15.35
CA ASP A 79 -6.17 -1.78 -15.15
C ASP A 79 -5.14 -1.20 -16.13
N ALA A 80 -5.58 -0.79 -17.31
CA ALA A 80 -4.69 -0.16 -18.30
C ALA A 80 -4.18 1.22 -17.85
N ASP A 81 -4.94 1.92 -17.00
CA ASP A 81 -4.55 3.22 -16.46
C ASP A 81 -3.54 3.08 -15.31
N ASP A 82 -3.51 1.92 -14.66
CA ASP A 82 -2.57 1.59 -13.58
C ASP A 82 -1.26 0.98 -14.12
N GLU A 83 -1.17 0.70 -15.43
CA GLU A 83 -0.01 0.07 -16.04
C GLU A 83 1.17 1.04 -16.11
N LEU A 84 2.37 0.52 -15.85
CA LEU A 84 3.59 1.30 -16.02
C LEU A 84 3.83 1.61 -17.51
N PRO A 85 4.47 2.75 -17.83
CA PRO A 85 4.94 3.00 -19.20
C PRO A 85 5.82 1.88 -19.74
N GLU A 86 5.70 1.59 -21.04
CA GLU A 86 6.35 0.45 -21.72
C GLU A 86 7.86 0.36 -21.46
N PHE A 87 8.54 1.49 -21.33
CA PHE A 87 9.99 1.49 -21.13
C PHE A 87 10.43 0.82 -19.82
N PHE A 88 9.58 0.76 -18.79
CA PHE A 88 9.90 0.02 -17.56
C PHE A 88 10.02 -1.49 -17.78
N TYR A 89 9.37 -2.01 -18.81
CA TYR A 89 9.40 -3.44 -19.15
C TYR A 89 10.47 -3.78 -20.18
N THR A 90 10.89 -2.83 -21.02
CA THR A 90 11.75 -3.07 -22.18
C THR A 90 13.15 -2.50 -22.03
N GLU A 91 13.35 -1.47 -21.20
CA GLU A 91 14.64 -0.81 -21.04
C GLU A 91 15.32 -1.23 -19.72
N PRO A 92 16.42 -2.01 -19.75
CA PRO A 92 17.11 -2.41 -18.54
C PRO A 92 17.70 -1.23 -17.78
N LEU A 93 17.38 -1.12 -16.50
CA LEU A 93 17.89 -0.07 -15.62
C LEU A 93 19.38 -0.27 -15.32
N ALA A 94 20.24 0.64 -15.75
CA ALA A 94 21.65 0.62 -15.41
C ALA A 94 21.84 0.99 -13.91
N PRO A 95 22.80 0.37 -13.18
CA PRO A 95 23.71 -0.70 -13.58
C PRO A 95 23.14 -2.12 -13.33
N THR A 96 21.90 -2.24 -12.86
CA THR A 96 21.33 -3.51 -12.37
C THR A 96 20.86 -4.44 -13.50
N GLY A 97 20.62 -3.91 -14.68
CA GLY A 97 20.04 -4.64 -15.83
C GLY A 97 18.60 -5.12 -15.61
N LYS A 98 17.91 -4.59 -14.60
CA LYS A 98 16.55 -5.01 -14.25
C LYS A 98 15.50 -4.25 -15.05
N VAL A 99 14.40 -4.94 -15.33
CA VAL A 99 13.14 -4.40 -15.89
C VAL A 99 11.99 -4.75 -14.94
N ALA A 100 10.85 -4.09 -15.08
CA ALA A 100 9.63 -4.47 -14.39
C ALA A 100 9.15 -5.86 -14.84
N ARG A 101 8.61 -6.67 -13.93
CA ARG A 101 8.24 -8.07 -14.19
C ARG A 101 6.81 -8.41 -13.78
N PHE A 102 6.03 -7.42 -13.40
CA PHE A 102 4.62 -7.58 -13.03
C PHE A 102 3.81 -6.49 -13.69
N HIS A 103 2.55 -6.77 -13.92
CA HIS A 103 1.59 -5.86 -14.55
C HIS A 103 0.50 -5.46 -13.57
N ALA A 104 -0.24 -4.39 -13.87
CA ALA A 104 -1.29 -3.86 -12.99
C ALA A 104 -2.33 -4.91 -12.56
N PRO A 105 -2.84 -5.82 -13.42
CA PRO A 105 -3.80 -6.84 -12.98
C PRO A 105 -3.28 -7.80 -11.92
N GLU A 106 -1.97 -8.04 -11.84
CA GLU A 106 -1.38 -8.92 -10.82
C GLU A 106 -1.38 -8.24 -9.45
N VAL A 107 -1.06 -6.95 -9.43
CA VAL A 107 -1.08 -6.13 -8.21
C VAL A 107 -2.52 -5.90 -7.75
N ASN A 108 -3.42 -5.50 -8.65
CA ASN A 108 -4.81 -5.19 -8.34
C ASN A 108 -5.55 -6.42 -7.77
N ARG A 109 -5.34 -7.61 -8.32
CA ARG A 109 -5.90 -8.84 -7.77
C ARG A 109 -5.43 -9.15 -6.35
N SER A 110 -4.21 -8.79 -5.98
CA SER A 110 -3.70 -8.97 -4.63
C SER A 110 -4.40 -8.08 -3.60
N LEU A 111 -4.97 -6.96 -4.04
CA LEU A 111 -5.81 -6.06 -3.25
C LEU A 111 -7.27 -6.55 -3.16
N GLY A 112 -7.64 -7.58 -3.91
CA GLY A 112 -8.99 -8.14 -3.94
C GLY A 112 -9.94 -7.50 -4.96
N TYR A 113 -9.38 -6.89 -5.99
CA TYR A 113 -10.13 -6.19 -7.05
C TYR A 113 -10.16 -6.93 -8.38
#